data_6f95d9810e674f42736975aef1e1327e
#
_entry.id   6f95d9810e674f42736975aef1e1327e
#
_cell.length_a   1.000
_cell.length_b   1.000
_cell.length_c   1.000
_cell.angle_alpha   90.00
_cell.angle_beta   90.00
_cell.angle_gamma   90.00
#
_symmetry.space_group_name_H-M   'P 1'
#
loop_
_entity.id
_entity.type
_entity.pdbx_description
1 polymer ?
#
loop_
_entity_poly.entity_id
_entity_poly.type
_entity_poly.pdbx_seq_one_letter_code
_entity_poly.pdbx_strand_id
1 'polypeptide(L)'
;MLSVNMYSLWKDDTSNIIKGIGEATNNIVNYRHSLNVTEKRFCELIEDVQAVCDFWTRNTYVGVPKETAEKEAFQKFFSELMQLLLEMKKSGTIFESRIAANMLYTGKVYRYLGNKFQPEKIVKPSYDNIYVSWSKHPQNDYIESKLGGNITWLSCEITAPRYGIDLEAIKSSRGNEAEVVFPTIKECVTEIRYISEENDEQD
;
A
#
# COMPACT_ATOMS: atom_id res chain seq x y z
N MET A 1 8.61 19.47 18.91
CA MET A 1 8.88 18.12 18.37
C MET A 1 9.69 18.35 17.11
N LEU A 2 10.93 17.90 17.05
CA LEU A 2 11.78 18.06 15.87
C LEU A 2 11.21 17.14 14.79
N SER A 3 10.81 17.68 13.64
CA SER A 3 10.54 16.85 12.47
C SER A 3 11.85 16.13 12.16
N VAL A 4 11.88 14.84 12.43
CA VAL A 4 13.01 14.00 12.06
C VAL A 4 13.03 14.03 10.54
N ASN A 5 14.12 14.50 9.96
CA ASN A 5 14.30 14.43 8.52
C ASN A 5 14.47 12.95 8.16
N MET A 6 13.34 12.29 7.94
CA MET A 6 13.24 10.86 7.69
C MET A 6 14.14 10.41 6.53
N TYR A 7 14.38 11.27 5.54
CA TYR A 7 15.30 11.01 4.43
C TYR A 7 16.74 10.73 4.85
N SER A 8 17.20 11.24 6.00
CA SER A 8 18.54 11.00 6.52
C SER A 8 18.67 9.67 7.28
N LEU A 9 17.55 9.13 7.78
CA LEU A 9 17.51 7.84 8.51
C LEU A 9 17.51 6.62 7.59
N TRP A 10 17.21 6.80 6.29
CA TRP A 10 16.94 5.73 5.34
C TRP A 10 18.15 5.32 4.51
N LYS A 11 19.35 5.75 4.86
CA LYS A 11 20.56 5.33 4.18
C LYS A 11 20.99 3.94 4.68
N ASP A 12 20.66 2.95 3.88
CA ASP A 12 21.29 1.62 3.75
C ASP A 12 21.31 0.68 4.99
N ASP A 13 20.64 1.01 6.10
CA ASP A 13 20.59 0.14 7.27
C ASP A 13 19.14 -0.25 7.60
N THR A 14 18.85 -1.54 7.52
CA THR A 14 17.52 -2.12 7.82
C THR A 14 17.02 -1.74 9.21
N SER A 15 17.89 -1.61 10.19
CA SER A 15 17.51 -1.22 11.56
C SER A 15 16.98 0.21 11.61
N ASN A 16 17.56 1.12 10.84
CA ASN A 16 17.10 2.51 10.71
C ASN A 16 15.76 2.61 9.98
N ILE A 17 15.55 1.77 8.98
CA ILE A 17 14.29 1.69 8.24
C ILE A 17 13.16 1.26 9.18
N ILE A 18 13.33 0.16 9.89
CA ILE A 18 12.36 -0.36 10.85
C ILE A 18 12.06 0.69 11.94
N LYS A 19 13.09 1.37 12.44
CA LYS A 19 12.94 2.44 13.41
C LYS A 19 12.11 3.60 12.86
N GLY A 20 12.40 4.06 11.64
CA GLY A 20 11.66 5.14 10.98
C GLY A 20 10.19 4.80 10.75
N ILE A 21 9.89 3.59 10.28
CA ILE A 21 8.51 3.09 10.14
C ILE A 21 7.82 3.03 11.51
N GLY A 22 8.51 2.57 12.55
CA GLY A 22 8.01 2.51 13.91
C GLY A 22 7.67 3.90 14.49
N GLU A 23 8.51 4.89 14.25
CA GLU A 23 8.28 6.28 14.67
C GLU A 23 7.04 6.88 13.96
N ALA A 24 6.92 6.72 12.64
CA ALA A 24 5.75 7.14 11.89
C ALA A 24 4.47 6.44 12.39
N THR A 25 4.54 5.15 12.66
CA THR A 25 3.43 4.37 13.22
C THR A 25 2.98 4.92 14.58
N ASN A 26 3.93 5.21 15.48
CA ASN A 26 3.63 5.80 16.78
C ASN A 26 3.01 7.20 16.64
N ASN A 27 3.44 8.00 15.65
CA ASN A 27 2.85 9.32 15.39
C ASN A 27 1.41 9.19 14.91
N ILE A 28 1.09 8.19 14.09
CA ILE A 28 -0.29 7.86 13.70
C ILE A 28 -1.14 7.51 14.93
N VAL A 29 -0.67 6.61 15.78
CA VAL A 29 -1.38 6.19 17.00
C VAL A 29 -1.62 7.38 17.93
N ASN A 30 -0.60 8.21 18.16
CA ASN A 30 -0.72 9.40 19.00
C ASN A 30 -1.72 10.41 18.41
N TYR A 31 -1.75 10.57 17.09
CA TYR A 31 -2.71 11.45 16.42
C TYR A 31 -4.14 10.94 16.59
N ARG A 32 -4.39 9.65 16.45
CA ARG A 32 -5.71 9.03 16.67
C ARG A 32 -6.28 9.31 18.05
N HIS A 33 -5.44 9.32 19.08
CA HIS A 33 -5.87 9.64 20.45
C HIS A 33 -6.14 11.13 20.69
N SER A 34 -5.85 11.99 19.71
CA SER A 34 -5.98 13.43 19.83
C SER A 34 -6.56 14.08 18.57
N LEU A 35 -7.54 13.41 17.93
CA LEU A 35 -8.31 13.97 16.81
C LEU A 35 -8.82 15.38 17.13
N ASN A 36 -8.95 16.22 16.10
CA ASN A 36 -9.30 17.64 16.19
C ASN A 36 -8.16 18.58 16.67
N VAL A 37 -6.92 18.14 16.51
CA VAL A 37 -5.75 18.99 16.73
C VAL A 37 -5.52 19.94 15.54
N THR A 38 -4.59 20.89 15.75
CA THR A 38 -4.29 21.93 14.77
C THR A 38 -3.86 21.35 13.42
N GLU A 39 -4.20 22.04 12.34
CA GLU A 39 -3.79 21.73 10.96
C GLU A 39 -2.28 21.51 10.83
N LYS A 40 -1.47 22.30 11.55
CA LYS A 40 -0.01 22.13 11.59
C LYS A 40 0.42 20.72 12.01
N ARG A 41 -0.18 20.18 13.08
CA ARG A 41 0.14 18.83 13.56
C ARG A 41 -0.28 17.76 12.59
N PHE A 42 -1.36 17.99 11.85
CA PHE A 42 -1.78 17.11 10.78
C PHE A 42 -0.77 17.12 9.62
N CYS A 43 -0.28 18.30 9.20
CA CYS A 43 0.74 18.40 8.16
C CYS A 43 2.03 17.66 8.53
N GLU A 44 2.49 17.80 9.77
CA GLU A 44 3.65 17.05 10.28
C GLU A 44 3.44 15.53 10.20
N LEU A 45 2.25 15.04 10.56
CA LEU A 45 1.91 13.62 10.44
C LEU A 45 1.91 13.16 8.98
N ILE A 46 1.35 13.96 8.07
CA ILE A 46 1.29 13.59 6.64
C ILE A 46 2.67 13.51 6.03
N GLU A 47 3.62 14.35 6.40
CA GLU A 47 5.01 14.26 5.95
C GLU A 47 5.65 12.91 6.34
N ASP A 48 5.44 12.46 7.57
CA ASP A 48 5.92 11.14 8.03
C ASP A 48 5.25 10.00 7.26
N VAL A 49 3.94 10.08 7.05
CA VAL A 49 3.17 9.09 6.29
C VAL A 49 3.64 9.03 4.83
N GLN A 50 3.85 10.18 4.20
CA GLN A 50 4.38 10.26 2.83
C GLN A 50 5.75 9.60 2.71
N ALA A 51 6.65 9.86 3.64
CA ALA A 51 8.00 9.29 3.65
C ALA A 51 7.95 7.75 3.69
N VAL A 52 7.09 7.16 4.54
CA VAL A 52 6.92 5.70 4.61
C VAL A 52 6.32 5.15 3.32
N CYS A 53 5.29 5.79 2.78
CA CYS A 53 4.65 5.37 1.53
C CYS A 53 5.59 5.46 0.32
N ASP A 54 6.38 6.54 0.22
CA ASP A 54 7.40 6.70 -0.83
C ASP A 54 8.47 5.61 -0.74
N PHE A 55 8.88 5.27 0.48
CA PHE A 55 9.84 4.18 0.70
C PHE A 55 9.24 2.82 0.34
N TRP A 56 8.02 2.53 0.75
CA TRP A 56 7.30 1.32 0.38
C TRP A 56 7.29 1.13 -1.14
N THR A 57 6.89 2.13 -1.90
CA THR A 57 6.82 2.06 -3.36
C THR A 57 8.17 1.79 -4.00
N ARG A 58 9.25 2.41 -3.52
CA ARG A 58 10.60 2.18 -4.07
C ARG A 58 11.11 0.76 -3.83
N ASN A 59 10.70 0.13 -2.73
CA ASN A 59 11.18 -1.20 -2.35
C ASN A 59 10.32 -2.35 -2.83
N THR A 60 9.04 -2.11 -3.16
CA THR A 60 8.17 -3.16 -3.70
C THR A 60 8.59 -3.66 -5.08
N TYR A 61 9.37 -2.87 -5.82
CA TYR A 61 10.00 -3.30 -7.07
C TYR A 61 11.04 -4.39 -6.91
N VAL A 62 11.73 -4.41 -5.80
CA VAL A 62 12.83 -5.35 -5.54
C VAL A 62 12.31 -6.68 -4.98
N GLY A 63 11.00 -6.81 -4.86
CA GLY A 63 10.34 -7.97 -4.26
C GLY A 63 10.07 -7.77 -2.77
N VAL A 64 9.43 -8.74 -2.18
CA VAL A 64 9.05 -8.78 -0.77
C VAL A 64 10.18 -8.25 0.13
N PRO A 65 9.88 -7.40 1.13
CA PRO A 65 10.87 -6.97 2.12
C PRO A 65 11.72 -8.16 2.58
N LYS A 66 13.04 -8.02 2.51
CA LYS A 66 13.97 -9.14 2.71
C LYS A 66 13.92 -9.70 4.12
N GLU A 67 13.52 -8.87 5.09
CA GLU A 67 13.49 -9.25 6.49
C GLU A 67 12.06 -9.28 7.04
N THR A 68 11.77 -10.29 7.85
CA THR A 68 10.46 -10.47 8.48
C THR A 68 10.07 -9.26 9.33
N ALA A 69 11.03 -8.67 10.05
CA ALA A 69 10.80 -7.51 10.90
C ALA A 69 10.39 -6.25 10.11
N GLU A 70 10.99 -6.03 8.93
CA GLU A 70 10.61 -4.92 8.05
C GLU A 70 9.19 -5.12 7.51
N LYS A 71 8.87 -6.34 7.10
CA LYS A 71 7.51 -6.70 6.66
C LYS A 71 6.48 -6.47 7.76
N GLU A 72 6.76 -6.90 8.97
CA GLU A 72 5.88 -6.69 10.13
C GLU A 72 5.70 -5.20 10.45
N ALA A 73 6.77 -4.40 10.36
CA ALA A 73 6.71 -2.96 10.57
C ALA A 73 5.78 -2.28 9.56
N PHE A 74 5.87 -2.62 8.27
CA PHE A 74 4.95 -2.11 7.25
C PHE A 74 3.50 -2.56 7.46
N GLN A 75 3.28 -3.82 7.81
CA GLN A 75 1.93 -4.31 8.07
C GLN A 75 1.26 -3.54 9.22
N LYS A 76 2.01 -3.32 10.29
CA LYS A 76 1.54 -2.51 11.43
C LYS A 76 1.27 -1.07 11.03
N PHE A 77 2.18 -0.45 10.27
CA PHE A 77 2.01 0.91 9.76
C PHE A 77 0.72 1.07 8.95
N PHE A 78 0.49 0.22 7.95
CA PHE A 78 -0.71 0.31 7.12
C PHE A 78 -1.99 -0.01 7.89
N SER A 79 -1.93 -0.92 8.86
CA SER A 79 -3.06 -1.20 9.73
C SER A 79 -3.45 0.02 10.56
N GLU A 80 -2.49 0.70 11.20
CA GLU A 80 -2.74 1.91 11.97
C GLU A 80 -3.18 3.09 11.10
N LEU A 81 -2.59 3.23 9.91
CA LEU A 81 -3.00 4.25 8.94
C LEU A 81 -4.44 4.04 8.47
N MET A 82 -4.83 2.80 8.16
CA MET A 82 -6.22 2.49 7.79
C MET A 82 -7.19 2.87 8.91
N GLN A 83 -6.88 2.51 10.14
CA GLN A 83 -7.71 2.86 11.29
C GLN A 83 -7.83 4.37 11.46
N LEU A 84 -6.72 5.11 11.36
CA LEU A 84 -6.74 6.58 11.41
C LEU A 84 -7.67 7.16 10.34
N LEU A 85 -7.53 6.72 9.08
CA LEU A 85 -8.35 7.22 7.98
C LEU A 85 -9.84 6.93 8.18
N LEU A 86 -10.18 5.76 8.69
CA LEU A 86 -11.58 5.41 9.00
C LEU A 86 -12.15 6.25 10.15
N GLU A 87 -11.36 6.51 11.18
CA GLU A 87 -11.75 7.37 12.31
C GLU A 87 -11.91 8.83 11.87
N MET A 88 -10.98 9.36 11.06
CA MET A 88 -11.06 10.70 10.48
C MET A 88 -12.30 10.86 9.60
N LYS A 89 -12.60 9.85 8.78
CA LYS A 89 -13.80 9.83 7.94
C LYS A 89 -15.08 9.88 8.77
N LYS A 90 -15.11 9.19 9.90
CA LYS A 90 -16.31 9.04 10.75
C LYS A 90 -16.50 10.21 11.71
N SER A 91 -15.43 10.69 12.32
CA SER A 91 -15.48 11.56 13.52
C SER A 91 -14.50 12.72 13.47
N GLY A 92 -13.74 12.87 12.38
CA GLY A 92 -12.80 13.96 12.19
C GLY A 92 -13.50 15.30 11.89
N THR A 93 -12.69 16.37 11.87
CA THR A 93 -13.12 17.67 11.33
C THR A 93 -13.51 17.53 9.85
N ILE A 94 -14.16 18.54 9.28
CA ILE A 94 -14.48 18.58 7.84
C ILE A 94 -13.21 18.41 7.01
N PHE A 95 -12.11 19.02 7.42
CA PHE A 95 -10.81 18.91 6.77
C PHE A 95 -10.26 17.48 6.83
N GLU A 96 -10.18 16.88 8.02
CA GLU A 96 -9.73 15.50 8.22
C GLU A 96 -10.60 14.49 7.44
N SER A 97 -11.92 14.66 7.49
CA SER A 97 -12.86 13.79 6.78
C SER A 97 -12.68 13.86 5.25
N ARG A 98 -12.43 15.05 4.68
CA ARG A 98 -12.15 15.21 3.25
C ARG A 98 -10.85 14.54 2.84
N ILE A 99 -9.79 14.69 3.63
CA ILE A 99 -8.51 14.06 3.35
C ILE A 99 -8.64 12.54 3.43
N ALA A 100 -9.27 12.02 4.48
CA ALA A 100 -9.50 10.60 4.61
C ALA A 100 -10.32 10.05 3.43
N ALA A 101 -11.34 10.77 2.96
CA ALA A 101 -12.12 10.38 1.80
C ALA A 101 -11.29 10.30 0.51
N ASN A 102 -10.29 11.16 0.34
CA ASN A 102 -9.39 11.12 -0.81
C ASN A 102 -8.34 9.99 -0.73
N MET A 103 -7.95 9.58 0.48
CA MET A 103 -6.94 8.53 0.70
C MET A 103 -7.55 7.13 0.77
N LEU A 104 -8.84 7.01 1.02
CA LEU A 104 -9.57 5.74 1.05
C LEU A 104 -10.11 5.42 -0.34
N TYR A 105 -9.78 4.23 -0.83
CA TYR A 105 -10.15 3.76 -2.15
C TYR A 105 -11.20 2.66 -2.11
N THR A 106 -12.19 2.75 -2.99
CA THR A 106 -13.11 1.67 -3.36
C THR A 106 -13.14 1.54 -4.87
N GLY A 107 -13.27 0.33 -5.40
CA GLY A 107 -13.30 0.04 -6.81
C GLY A 107 -12.44 -1.16 -7.19
N LYS A 108 -12.25 -1.35 -8.48
CA LYS A 108 -11.44 -2.44 -9.01
C LYS A 108 -9.95 -2.15 -8.87
N VAL A 109 -9.22 -3.18 -8.47
CA VAL A 109 -7.75 -3.16 -8.42
C VAL A 109 -7.22 -4.45 -9.03
N TYR A 110 -6.00 -4.39 -9.52
CA TYR A 110 -5.36 -5.46 -10.28
C TYR A 110 -3.96 -5.75 -9.73
N ARG A 111 -3.58 -7.01 -9.77
CA ARG A 111 -2.25 -7.43 -9.34
C ARG A 111 -1.63 -8.38 -10.34
N TYR A 112 -0.37 -8.16 -10.61
CA TYR A 112 0.45 -8.94 -11.53
C TYR A 112 1.48 -9.72 -10.72
N LEU A 113 1.57 -11.01 -10.96
CA LEU A 113 2.52 -11.89 -10.29
C LEU A 113 3.30 -12.64 -11.36
N GLY A 114 4.61 -12.62 -11.25
CA GLY A 114 5.50 -13.32 -12.19
C GLY A 114 5.45 -14.84 -12.03
N ASN A 115 6.12 -15.55 -12.93
CA ASN A 115 6.13 -17.01 -13.12
C ASN A 115 6.25 -17.91 -11.90
N LYS A 116 6.76 -17.39 -10.79
CA LYS A 116 6.99 -18.19 -9.56
C LYS A 116 5.73 -18.45 -8.76
N PHE A 117 4.62 -17.82 -9.14
CA PHE A 117 3.37 -17.91 -8.39
C PHE A 117 2.37 -18.76 -9.16
N GLN A 118 2.12 -19.96 -8.66
CA GLN A 118 1.03 -20.78 -9.17
C GLN A 118 -0.32 -20.20 -8.69
N PRO A 119 -1.34 -20.09 -9.57
CA PRO A 119 -2.65 -19.51 -9.21
C PRO A 119 -3.26 -20.15 -7.97
N GLU A 120 -3.10 -21.45 -7.79
CA GLU A 120 -3.59 -22.22 -6.65
C GLU A 120 -2.94 -21.83 -5.32
N LYS A 121 -1.71 -21.31 -5.34
CA LYS A 121 -0.99 -20.83 -4.16
C LYS A 121 -1.37 -19.40 -3.78
N ILE A 122 -1.88 -18.62 -4.74
CA ILE A 122 -2.27 -17.22 -4.56
C ILE A 122 -3.59 -17.10 -3.78
N VAL A 123 -4.45 -18.10 -3.95
CA VAL A 123 -5.79 -18.15 -3.31
C VAL A 123 -5.74 -18.83 -1.94
N LYS A 124 -4.56 -19.18 -1.43
CA LYS A 124 -4.43 -19.80 -0.09
C LYS A 124 -4.56 -18.78 1.05
N PRO A 125 -5.03 -19.22 2.22
CA PRO A 125 -5.29 -18.38 3.40
C PRO A 125 -4.09 -17.57 3.92
N SER A 126 -2.86 -17.88 3.48
CA SER A 126 -1.64 -17.20 3.90
C SER A 126 -1.54 -15.73 3.45
N TYR A 127 -2.44 -15.27 2.58
CA TYR A 127 -2.52 -13.87 2.16
C TYR A 127 -3.62 -13.07 2.87
N ASP A 128 -4.47 -13.74 3.65
CA ASP A 128 -5.56 -13.09 4.34
C ASP A 128 -5.03 -12.04 5.31
N ASN A 129 -5.52 -10.82 5.14
CA ASN A 129 -5.21 -9.63 5.95
C ASN A 129 -3.77 -9.07 5.84
N ILE A 130 -2.99 -9.46 4.84
CA ILE A 130 -1.69 -8.86 4.58
C ILE A 130 -1.85 -7.70 3.58
N TYR A 131 -1.39 -6.50 3.97
CA TYR A 131 -1.34 -5.35 3.07
C TYR A 131 -0.31 -5.59 1.97
N VAL A 132 -0.77 -5.49 0.73
CA VAL A 132 0.05 -5.65 -0.48
C VAL A 132 -0.35 -4.61 -1.51
N SER A 133 0.57 -4.32 -2.45
CA SER A 133 0.34 -3.39 -3.55
C SER A 133 -0.58 -3.97 -4.61
N TRP A 134 -1.54 -3.17 -5.03
CA TRP A 134 -2.42 -3.38 -6.17
C TRP A 134 -2.37 -2.17 -7.09
N SER A 135 -2.66 -2.33 -8.37
CA SER A 135 -2.78 -1.23 -9.33
C SER A 135 -4.25 -0.92 -9.61
N LYS A 136 -4.60 0.35 -9.78
CA LYS A 136 -5.92 0.78 -10.30
C LYS A 136 -6.05 0.54 -11.81
N HIS A 137 -4.94 0.29 -12.51
CA HIS A 137 -4.92 0.06 -13.95
C HIS A 137 -4.98 -1.43 -14.27
N PRO A 138 -5.89 -1.86 -15.17
CA PRO A 138 -6.02 -3.25 -15.60
C PRO A 138 -4.85 -3.73 -16.47
N GLN A 139 -4.15 -2.81 -17.12
CA GLN A 139 -2.94 -3.05 -17.89
C GLN A 139 -1.87 -2.08 -17.41
N ASN A 140 -0.69 -2.59 -17.18
CA ASN A 140 0.43 -1.78 -16.75
C ASN A 140 1.70 -2.32 -17.44
N ASP A 141 1.98 -1.79 -18.63
CA ASP A 141 3.11 -2.17 -19.48
C ASP A 141 4.44 -2.12 -18.71
N TYR A 142 4.54 -1.20 -17.75
CA TYR A 142 5.74 -1.08 -16.93
C TYR A 142 5.91 -2.29 -15.99
N ILE A 143 4.82 -2.76 -15.35
CA ILE A 143 4.87 -3.94 -14.50
C ILE A 143 5.07 -5.20 -15.35
N GLU A 144 4.37 -5.31 -16.46
CA GLU A 144 4.47 -6.43 -17.41
C GLU A 144 5.90 -6.56 -17.95
N SER A 145 6.53 -5.45 -18.35
CA SER A 145 7.93 -5.44 -18.81
C SER A 145 8.95 -5.89 -17.75
N LYS A 146 8.61 -5.75 -16.45
CA LYS A 146 9.47 -6.15 -15.33
C LYS A 146 9.32 -7.60 -14.94
N LEU A 147 8.14 -8.20 -15.15
CA LEU A 147 7.84 -9.57 -14.73
C LEU A 147 8.33 -10.61 -15.72
N GLY A 148 8.47 -10.26 -17.00
CA GLY A 148 8.88 -11.18 -18.09
C GLY A 148 7.87 -12.31 -18.31
N GLY A 149 7.64 -12.64 -19.53
CA GLY A 149 6.94 -13.75 -20.14
C GLY A 149 5.62 -14.26 -19.57
N ASN A 150 5.64 -14.94 -18.45
CA ASN A 150 4.42 -15.56 -17.91
C ASN A 150 3.93 -14.81 -16.67
N ILE A 151 2.71 -14.34 -16.69
CA ILE A 151 2.12 -13.50 -15.65
C ILE A 151 0.82 -14.12 -15.16
N THR A 152 0.65 -14.18 -13.85
CA THR A 152 -0.66 -14.38 -13.24
C THR A 152 -1.26 -13.02 -12.93
N TRP A 153 -2.40 -12.73 -13.52
CA TRP A 153 -3.16 -11.52 -13.35
C TRP A 153 -4.36 -11.78 -12.45
N LEU A 154 -4.54 -10.92 -11.47
CA LEU A 154 -5.63 -10.97 -10.50
C LEU A 154 -6.43 -9.67 -10.55
N SER A 155 -7.75 -9.76 -10.46
CA SER A 155 -8.60 -8.60 -10.16
C SER A 155 -9.33 -8.77 -8.83
N CYS A 156 -9.53 -7.66 -8.15
CA CYS A 156 -10.21 -7.59 -6.87
C CYS A 156 -11.18 -6.41 -6.88
N GLU A 157 -12.35 -6.57 -6.27
CA GLU A 157 -13.32 -5.49 -6.08
C GLU A 157 -13.33 -5.07 -4.61
N ILE A 158 -12.89 -3.84 -4.35
CA ILE A 158 -12.91 -3.26 -3.00
C ILE A 158 -14.22 -2.48 -2.83
N THR A 159 -15.07 -2.93 -1.92
CA THR A 159 -16.37 -2.30 -1.64
C THR A 159 -16.50 -1.96 -0.17
N ALA A 160 -17.12 -0.79 0.13
CA ALA A 160 -17.42 -0.40 1.50
C ALA A 160 -18.20 -1.50 2.25
N PRO A 161 -17.97 -1.72 3.52
CA PRO A 161 -17.17 -0.91 4.45
C PRO A 161 -15.64 -1.17 4.41
N ARG A 162 -15.16 -2.00 3.51
CA ARG A 162 -13.73 -2.23 3.29
C ARG A 162 -13.17 -1.17 2.34
N TYR A 163 -11.94 -0.76 2.59
CA TYR A 163 -11.24 0.25 1.80
C TYR A 163 -9.81 -0.16 1.55
N GLY A 164 -9.26 0.27 0.41
CA GLY A 164 -7.82 0.31 0.18
C GLY A 164 -7.26 1.68 0.55
N ILE A 165 -5.95 1.78 0.70
CA ILE A 165 -5.23 3.04 0.89
C ILE A 165 -4.67 3.46 -0.47
N ASP A 166 -5.14 4.59 -1.00
CA ASP A 166 -4.67 5.14 -2.27
C ASP A 166 -3.33 5.85 -2.06
N LEU A 167 -2.24 5.19 -2.43
CA LEU A 167 -0.91 5.77 -2.26
C LEU A 167 -0.64 6.95 -3.19
N GLU A 168 -1.32 7.05 -4.33
CA GLU A 168 -1.17 8.22 -5.21
C GLU A 168 -1.74 9.50 -4.58
N ALA A 169 -2.74 9.36 -3.71
CA ALA A 169 -3.27 10.49 -2.95
C ALA A 169 -2.34 10.93 -1.81
N ILE A 170 -1.37 10.07 -1.41
CA ILE A 170 -0.48 10.29 -0.26
C ILE A 170 0.93 10.66 -0.70
N LYS A 171 1.46 9.99 -1.73
CA LYS A 171 2.86 10.14 -2.17
C LYS A 171 3.21 11.57 -2.57
N SER A 172 4.45 11.94 -2.29
CA SER A 172 5.05 13.18 -2.79
C SER A 172 5.46 13.09 -4.26
N SER A 173 5.77 11.88 -4.74
CA SER A 173 6.13 11.60 -6.14
C SER A 173 5.05 10.77 -6.83
N ARG A 174 4.51 11.27 -7.94
CA ARG A 174 3.58 10.51 -8.77
C ARG A 174 4.34 9.40 -9.49
N GLY A 175 4.13 8.17 -9.07
CA GLY A 175 4.58 7.00 -9.83
C GLY A 175 3.55 6.62 -10.90
N ASN A 176 3.97 5.88 -11.92
CA ASN A 176 3.08 5.41 -12.99
C ASN A 176 2.21 4.20 -12.57
N GLU A 177 2.20 3.81 -11.30
CA GLU A 177 1.64 2.54 -10.87
C GLU A 177 0.19 2.59 -10.41
N ALA A 178 -0.34 3.79 -10.18
CA ALA A 178 -1.69 3.96 -9.65
C ALA A 178 -1.96 3.04 -8.44
N GLU A 179 -1.02 3.07 -7.48
CA GLU A 179 -0.89 2.08 -6.43
C GLU A 179 -1.93 2.25 -5.31
N VAL A 180 -2.60 1.15 -5.00
CA VAL A 180 -3.47 1.02 -3.83
C VAL A 180 -2.92 -0.10 -2.95
N VAL A 181 -2.78 0.15 -1.66
CA VAL A 181 -2.41 -0.88 -0.68
C VAL A 181 -3.68 -1.38 0.00
N PHE A 182 -3.87 -2.69 -0.06
CA PHE A 182 -5.08 -3.33 0.42
C PHE A 182 -4.76 -4.71 1.02
N PRO A 183 -5.40 -5.11 2.15
CA PRO A 183 -5.28 -6.47 2.66
C PRO A 183 -5.91 -7.43 1.66
N THR A 184 -5.14 -8.41 1.15
CA THR A 184 -5.68 -9.41 0.24
C THR A 184 -6.66 -10.30 0.98
N ILE A 185 -7.92 -10.25 0.60
CA ILE A 185 -9.00 -11.07 1.13
C ILE A 185 -9.57 -11.89 -0.03
N LYS A 186 -9.62 -13.21 0.15
CA LYS A 186 -10.05 -14.16 -0.87
C LYS A 186 -11.42 -13.78 -1.47
N GLU A 187 -12.34 -13.34 -0.64
CA GLU A 187 -13.70 -12.99 -1.03
C GLU A 187 -13.78 -11.76 -1.95
N CYS A 188 -12.72 -10.94 -1.98
CA CYS A 188 -12.65 -9.77 -2.85
C CYS A 188 -12.09 -10.10 -4.23
N VAL A 189 -11.45 -11.26 -4.43
CA VAL A 189 -10.90 -11.67 -5.71
C VAL A 189 -12.03 -12.04 -6.67
N THR A 190 -12.15 -11.28 -7.75
CA THR A 190 -13.22 -11.44 -8.74
C THR A 190 -12.79 -12.24 -9.96
N GLU A 191 -11.50 -12.20 -10.29
CA GLU A 191 -10.98 -12.88 -11.46
C GLU A 191 -9.49 -13.24 -11.30
N ILE A 192 -9.11 -14.39 -11.88
CA ILE A 192 -7.72 -14.85 -11.98
C ILE A 192 -7.48 -15.26 -13.43
N ARG A 193 -6.47 -14.66 -14.09
CA ARG A 193 -6.05 -15.02 -15.44
C ARG A 193 -4.58 -15.41 -15.43
N TYR A 194 -4.24 -16.37 -16.26
CA TYR A 194 -2.86 -16.73 -16.56
C TYR A 194 -2.53 -16.29 -17.99
N ILE A 195 -1.52 -15.49 -18.14
CA ILE A 195 -1.02 -14.98 -19.42
C ILE A 195 0.32 -15.67 -19.67
N SER A 196 0.44 -16.44 -20.78
CA SER A 196 1.69 -17.08 -21.20
C SER A 196 2.14 -16.53 -22.56
N GLU A 197 3.44 -16.38 -22.76
CA GLU A 197 4.02 -15.95 -24.06
C GLU A 197 3.76 -16.96 -25.21
N GLU A 198 3.40 -18.20 -24.91
CA GLU A 198 3.20 -19.24 -25.94
C GLU A 198 1.94 -19.06 -26.80
N ASN A 199 1.06 -18.11 -26.46
CA ASN A 199 -0.20 -17.92 -27.19
C ASN A 199 -0.17 -16.85 -28.28
N ASP A 200 0.95 -16.15 -28.50
CA ASP A 200 1.03 -15.11 -29.52
C ASP A 200 1.61 -15.60 -30.89
N GLU A 201 1.93 -16.88 -31.04
CA GLU A 201 2.46 -17.43 -32.32
C GLU A 201 1.42 -18.23 -33.16
N GLN A 202 0.12 -18.13 -32.86
CA GLN A 202 -0.90 -18.76 -33.68
C GLN A 202 -2.04 -17.78 -33.99
N ASP A 203 -1.82 -16.88 -34.95
CA ASP A 203 -2.83 -16.46 -35.95
C ASP A 203 -2.15 -15.78 -37.16
#